data_e7e7eb3dc061b81c3ce4f8fd796a3e51
#
_entry.id   e7e7eb3dc061b81c3ce4f8fd796a3e51
#
_cell.length_a   1.000
_cell.length_b   1.000
_cell.length_c   1.000
_cell.angle_alpha   90.00
_cell.angle_beta   90.00
_cell.angle_gamma   90.00
#
_symmetry.space_group_name_H-M   'P 1'
#
loop_
_entity.id
_entity.type
_entity.pdbx_description
1 polymer ?
#
loop_
_entity_poly.entity_id
_entity_poly.type
_entity_poly.pdbx_seq_one_letter_code
_entity_poly.pdbx_strand_id
1 'polypeptide(L)'
;MGIKEFKEKLSNIDFLYASYLTPDEGNVQMQAAAGIGTVVEADFARNIHFTDCTIAHTGLGGVWFKRGCSDCSVERCHIYDLGASGVKIGETSIRENRDEITHHVKIDNCIIQHGGFVFPCAVGVTIFHSSDNQVTHNDIADFRYTGISVGWVWGYSYSPAKRNIVEYNHIHHLGWAQLSDMGGIYTLGQSEGTSISNNVLHDIYSLYYGGWGLYNDEGSSYIRVENNLVYNCKSGAYHQHYGRENIIRNNIFANQIRTQLEASRFEEHLSFSFTNNIVCYHTGVMCGINWTRVGHKSDYNSYFCTDSSQQISFQGMSFDEWKQKGQDHNSVIANPEFANAEAGDFTPKNKALLKKIGFKMFDYTKAGVYGSKEWQRKAELSSEMKAAFDKLVNDYEQQVITDW
;
A
#
# COMPACT_ATOMS: atom_id res chain seq x y z
N MET A 1 -25.96 35.74 -3.71
CA MET A 1 -25.92 35.48 -2.26
C MET A 1 -24.60 34.79 -1.99
N GLY A 2 -23.71 35.45 -1.24
CA GLY A 2 -22.41 34.84 -0.91
C GLY A 2 -22.62 33.69 0.06
N ILE A 3 -22.16 32.53 -0.32
CA ILE A 3 -22.10 31.37 0.57
C ILE A 3 -21.04 31.73 1.62
N LYS A 4 -21.46 31.90 2.88
CA LYS A 4 -20.51 31.98 3.99
C LYS A 4 -19.82 30.61 4.08
N GLU A 5 -18.50 30.58 3.89
CA GLU A 5 -17.71 29.39 4.20
C GLU A 5 -17.88 29.06 5.68
N PHE A 6 -18.55 27.95 5.97
CA PHE A 6 -18.54 27.36 7.30
C PHE A 6 -17.28 26.49 7.41
N LYS A 7 -16.40 26.81 8.34
CA LYS A 7 -15.33 25.94 8.79
C LYS A 7 -15.80 25.28 10.07
N GLU A 8 -16.04 23.97 10.03
CA GLU A 8 -16.38 23.23 11.23
C GLU A 8 -15.23 22.33 11.65
N LYS A 9 -14.79 22.49 12.88
CA LYS A 9 -13.81 21.63 13.52
C LYS A 9 -14.50 20.78 14.58
N LEU A 10 -14.48 19.47 14.35
CA LEU A 10 -14.89 18.46 15.29
C LEU A 10 -13.66 17.92 16.00
N SER A 11 -13.55 18.08 17.31
CA SER A 11 -12.35 17.66 18.03
C SER A 11 -12.67 17.02 19.37
N ASN A 12 -11.87 16.01 19.75
CA ASN A 12 -12.00 15.28 21.00
C ASN A 12 -13.40 14.65 21.18
N ILE A 13 -13.92 14.04 20.10
CA ILE A 13 -15.22 13.35 20.10
C ILE A 13 -14.96 11.85 19.92
N ASP A 14 -15.65 11.06 20.72
CA ASP A 14 -15.68 9.61 20.59
C ASP A 14 -16.97 9.16 19.90
N PHE A 15 -16.82 8.47 18.76
CA PHE A 15 -17.91 7.82 18.03
C PHE A 15 -17.80 6.32 18.24
N LEU A 16 -18.65 5.77 19.09
CA LEU A 16 -18.50 4.40 19.57
C LEU A 16 -19.80 3.59 19.38
N TYR A 17 -19.63 2.27 19.20
CA TYR A 17 -20.71 1.27 19.28
C TYR A 17 -21.79 1.37 18.19
N ALA A 18 -21.43 1.81 16.98
CA ALA A 18 -22.35 1.75 15.86
C ALA A 18 -22.49 0.31 15.35
N SER A 19 -23.73 -0.16 15.23
CA SER A 19 -24.01 -1.53 14.82
C SER A 19 -24.16 -1.67 13.32
N TYR A 20 -23.74 -2.81 12.77
CA TYR A 20 -24.19 -3.30 11.48
C TYR A 20 -25.19 -4.45 11.70
N LEU A 21 -26.37 -4.33 11.09
CA LEU A 21 -27.37 -5.39 11.10
C LEU A 21 -27.30 -6.14 9.77
N THR A 22 -26.81 -7.36 9.80
CA THR A 22 -26.80 -8.22 8.61
C THR A 22 -28.26 -8.51 8.20
N PRO A 23 -28.66 -8.27 6.94
CA PRO A 23 -29.98 -8.64 6.48
C PRO A 23 -30.19 -10.16 6.48
N ASP A 24 -31.44 -10.61 6.56
CA ASP A 24 -31.78 -12.04 6.69
C ASP A 24 -31.24 -12.89 5.52
N GLU A 25 -31.16 -12.33 4.32
CA GLU A 25 -30.59 -12.94 3.13
C GLU A 25 -29.04 -12.99 3.13
N GLY A 26 -28.42 -12.41 4.14
CA GLY A 26 -26.96 -12.26 4.22
C GLY A 26 -26.44 -11.07 3.42
N ASN A 27 -25.12 -10.90 3.39
CA ASN A 27 -24.48 -9.82 2.68
C ASN A 27 -23.13 -10.27 2.12
N VAL A 28 -23.02 -10.31 0.80
CA VAL A 28 -21.74 -10.55 0.09
C VAL A 28 -21.23 -9.21 -0.44
N GLN A 29 -20.10 -8.77 0.05
CA GLN A 29 -19.54 -7.49 -0.33
C GLN A 29 -18.57 -7.59 -1.51
N MET A 30 -18.61 -6.56 -2.35
CA MET A 30 -17.59 -6.35 -3.36
C MET A 30 -16.25 -5.94 -2.73
N GLN A 31 -15.20 -5.96 -3.53
CA GLN A 31 -13.85 -5.50 -3.16
C GLN A 31 -13.89 -4.21 -2.32
N ALA A 32 -12.96 -4.08 -1.40
CA ALA A 32 -12.82 -2.95 -0.48
C ALA A 32 -14.03 -2.70 0.44
N ALA A 33 -14.96 -3.66 0.58
CA ALA A 33 -16.24 -3.45 1.27
C ALA A 33 -16.92 -2.14 0.81
N ALA A 34 -16.85 -1.85 -0.50
CA ALA A 34 -17.16 -0.54 -1.06
C ALA A 34 -18.57 -0.06 -0.76
N GLY A 35 -19.55 -0.99 -0.68
CA GLY A 35 -20.94 -0.68 -0.37
C GLY A 35 -21.28 -0.52 1.12
N ILE A 36 -20.38 -0.90 2.03
CA ILE A 36 -20.63 -0.82 3.46
C ILE A 36 -20.51 0.62 3.97
N GLY A 37 -21.50 1.06 4.75
CA GLY A 37 -21.52 2.38 5.39
C GLY A 37 -20.44 2.57 6.46
N THR A 38 -20.34 3.79 6.94
CA THR A 38 -19.41 4.20 7.99
C THR A 38 -20.14 4.90 9.13
N VAL A 39 -19.50 5.00 10.27
CA VAL A 39 -20.07 5.72 11.44
C VAL A 39 -20.29 7.20 11.13
N VAL A 40 -19.35 7.79 10.39
CA VAL A 40 -19.45 9.18 9.95
C VAL A 40 -19.49 9.20 8.42
N GLU A 41 -20.58 9.70 7.85
CA GLU A 41 -20.73 9.88 6.41
C GLU A 41 -21.00 11.35 6.08
N ALA A 42 -20.37 11.83 5.02
CA ALA A 42 -20.49 13.21 4.55
C ALA A 42 -20.80 13.26 3.06
N ASP A 43 -21.82 14.00 2.68
CA ASP A 43 -22.16 14.38 1.31
C ASP A 43 -22.09 15.90 1.17
N PHE A 44 -21.48 16.40 0.11
CA PHE A 44 -21.30 17.83 -0.17
C PHE A 44 -20.70 18.64 0.98
N ALA A 45 -19.92 17.99 1.84
CA ALA A 45 -19.24 18.64 2.94
C ALA A 45 -18.01 19.42 2.45
N ARG A 46 -17.84 20.63 2.94
CA ARG A 46 -16.69 21.49 2.64
C ARG A 46 -16.08 22.03 3.92
N ASN A 47 -14.76 22.02 4.02
CA ASN A 47 -14.05 22.53 5.20
C ASN A 47 -14.46 21.87 6.53
N ILE A 48 -14.70 20.57 6.51
CA ILE A 48 -15.00 19.79 7.71
C ILE A 48 -13.75 19.07 8.18
N HIS A 49 -13.35 19.30 9.42
CA HIS A 49 -12.10 18.81 9.97
C HIS A 49 -12.32 18.02 11.25
N PHE A 50 -11.95 16.76 11.25
CA PHE A 50 -11.90 15.90 12.44
C PHE A 50 -10.48 15.91 13.00
N THR A 51 -10.33 16.23 14.27
CA THR A 51 -9.01 16.26 14.93
C THR A 51 -9.12 15.64 16.32
N ASP A 52 -8.18 14.77 16.67
CA ASP A 52 -8.16 14.12 18.00
C ASP A 52 -9.44 13.35 18.34
N CYS A 53 -10.11 12.78 17.35
CA CYS A 53 -11.32 12.00 17.55
C CYS A 53 -11.00 10.50 17.65
N THR A 54 -11.87 9.77 18.33
CA THR A 54 -11.85 8.30 18.37
C THR A 54 -13.06 7.77 17.61
N ILE A 55 -12.85 6.77 16.74
CA ILE A 55 -13.94 6.00 16.12
C ILE A 55 -13.63 4.53 16.35
N ALA A 56 -14.51 3.85 17.11
CA ALA A 56 -14.17 2.49 17.51
C ALA A 56 -15.39 1.64 17.87
N HIS A 57 -15.15 0.33 18.03
CA HIS A 57 -16.13 -0.65 18.46
C HIS A 57 -17.38 -0.64 17.58
N THR A 58 -17.18 -0.69 16.27
CA THR A 58 -18.29 -0.57 15.31
C THR A 58 -18.35 -1.76 14.35
N GLY A 59 -19.55 -2.17 13.99
CA GLY A 59 -19.80 -3.13 12.90
C GLY A 59 -19.66 -2.52 11.49
N LEU A 60 -19.47 -1.20 11.40
CA LEU A 60 -19.33 -0.42 10.16
C LEU A 60 -17.87 -0.01 9.94
N GLY A 61 -17.63 0.85 8.92
CA GLY A 61 -16.37 1.57 8.76
C GLY A 61 -16.30 2.85 9.60
N GLY A 62 -15.16 3.54 9.56
CA GLY A 62 -14.94 4.77 10.31
C GLY A 62 -15.56 6.01 9.66
N VAL A 63 -14.91 6.58 8.64
CA VAL A 63 -15.33 7.84 7.99
C VAL A 63 -15.48 7.66 6.48
N TRP A 64 -16.48 8.31 5.89
CA TRP A 64 -16.67 8.36 4.42
C TRP A 64 -17.01 9.77 3.94
N PHE A 65 -16.08 10.38 3.22
CA PHE A 65 -16.36 11.57 2.42
C PHE A 65 -16.85 11.12 1.04
N LYS A 66 -18.16 11.09 0.83
CA LYS A 66 -18.81 10.45 -0.32
C LYS A 66 -18.78 11.35 -1.57
N ARG A 67 -19.82 12.09 -1.81
CA ARG A 67 -20.05 12.88 -3.00
C ARG A 67 -19.83 14.36 -2.73
N GLY A 68 -19.14 15.05 -3.63
CA GLY A 68 -19.01 16.51 -3.62
C GLY A 68 -18.32 17.09 -2.38
N CYS A 69 -17.56 16.29 -1.64
CA CYS A 69 -16.79 16.76 -0.50
C CYS A 69 -15.49 17.40 -0.94
N SER A 70 -15.09 18.51 -0.31
CA SER A 70 -13.81 19.14 -0.58
C SER A 70 -13.20 19.82 0.64
N ASP A 71 -11.87 19.91 0.64
CA ASP A 71 -11.11 20.62 1.67
C ASP A 71 -11.41 20.11 3.09
N CYS A 72 -11.61 18.79 3.20
CA CYS A 72 -11.93 18.11 4.45
C CYS A 72 -10.70 17.37 4.99
N SER A 73 -10.68 17.09 6.29
CA SER A 73 -9.58 16.31 6.86
C SER A 73 -9.97 15.42 8.04
N VAL A 74 -9.18 14.36 8.23
CA VAL A 74 -9.12 13.55 9.45
C VAL A 74 -7.68 13.57 9.92
N GLU A 75 -7.41 14.20 11.04
CA GLU A 75 -6.05 14.43 11.52
C GLU A 75 -5.89 13.99 12.97
N ARG A 76 -4.86 13.19 13.23
CA ARG A 76 -4.54 12.67 14.56
C ARG A 76 -5.73 11.98 15.23
N CYS A 77 -6.49 11.19 14.45
CA CYS A 77 -7.61 10.42 14.95
C CYS A 77 -7.21 8.95 15.16
N HIS A 78 -7.86 8.30 16.13
CA HIS A 78 -7.71 6.88 16.40
C HIS A 78 -8.95 6.13 15.91
N ILE A 79 -8.80 5.34 14.85
CA ILE A 79 -9.87 4.63 14.15
C ILE A 79 -9.56 3.15 14.23
N TYR A 80 -10.28 2.40 15.05
CA TYR A 80 -9.92 1.01 15.35
C TYR A 80 -11.12 0.15 15.75
N ASP A 81 -10.92 -1.16 15.75
CA ASP A 81 -11.94 -2.18 16.07
C ASP A 81 -13.20 -1.99 15.21
N LEU A 82 -12.99 -2.16 13.90
CA LEU A 82 -13.97 -1.87 12.87
C LEU A 82 -14.47 -3.14 12.20
N GLY A 83 -15.78 -3.21 11.96
CA GLY A 83 -16.36 -4.25 11.13
C GLY A 83 -15.95 -4.14 9.65
N ALA A 84 -15.67 -2.93 9.18
CA ALA A 84 -15.34 -2.63 7.79
C ALA A 84 -14.09 -1.74 7.65
N SER A 85 -14.12 -0.79 6.68
CA SER A 85 -12.97 0.05 6.29
C SER A 85 -12.69 1.18 7.28
N GLY A 86 -11.43 1.64 7.34
CA GLY A 86 -11.08 2.81 8.15
C GLY A 86 -11.63 4.10 7.58
N VAL A 87 -11.12 4.56 6.45
CA VAL A 87 -11.57 5.80 5.79
C VAL A 87 -11.83 5.56 4.30
N LYS A 88 -12.92 6.14 3.80
CA LYS A 88 -13.26 6.13 2.37
C LYS A 88 -13.40 7.55 1.82
N ILE A 89 -12.87 7.78 0.61
CA ILE A 89 -12.86 9.08 -0.07
C ILE A 89 -13.42 8.90 -1.48
N GLY A 90 -14.48 9.65 -1.81
CA GLY A 90 -15.17 9.57 -3.08
C GLY A 90 -16.18 8.42 -3.15
N GLU A 91 -16.62 8.11 -4.35
CA GLU A 91 -17.63 7.10 -4.65
C GLU A 91 -17.14 6.14 -5.75
N THR A 92 -17.81 4.99 -5.84
CA THR A 92 -17.55 4.00 -6.91
C THR A 92 -18.12 4.40 -8.28
N SER A 93 -18.90 5.48 -8.34
CA SER A 93 -19.49 6.02 -9.58
C SER A 93 -18.73 7.26 -10.03
N ILE A 94 -18.42 7.35 -11.32
CA ILE A 94 -17.87 8.57 -11.94
C ILE A 94 -19.00 9.57 -12.14
N ARG A 95 -18.82 10.79 -11.62
CA ARG A 95 -19.79 11.89 -11.75
C ARG A 95 -19.44 12.74 -12.96
N GLU A 96 -20.46 13.11 -13.75
CA GLU A 96 -20.30 14.05 -14.86
C GLU A 96 -20.14 15.49 -14.38
N ASN A 97 -20.90 15.87 -13.35
CA ASN A 97 -20.78 17.17 -12.71
C ASN A 97 -19.55 17.21 -11.81
N ARG A 98 -18.61 18.11 -12.08
CA ARG A 98 -17.37 18.26 -11.32
C ARG A 98 -17.60 18.62 -9.85
N ASP A 99 -18.65 19.37 -9.54
CA ASP A 99 -19.00 19.76 -8.17
C ASP A 99 -19.45 18.55 -7.32
N GLU A 100 -19.75 17.43 -7.96
CA GLU A 100 -20.08 16.16 -7.30
C GLU A 100 -18.87 15.26 -7.07
N ILE A 101 -17.72 15.59 -7.63
CA ILE A 101 -16.48 14.80 -7.44
C ILE A 101 -15.80 15.26 -6.16
N THR A 102 -15.59 14.34 -5.25
CA THR A 102 -14.84 14.58 -4.01
C THR A 102 -13.35 14.80 -4.31
N HIS A 103 -12.73 15.78 -3.66
CA HIS A 103 -11.31 16.13 -3.86
C HIS A 103 -10.73 16.87 -2.65
N HIS A 104 -9.37 16.98 -2.60
CA HIS A 104 -8.66 17.72 -1.54
C HIS A 104 -9.04 17.26 -0.12
N VAL A 105 -9.13 15.96 0.08
CA VAL A 105 -9.31 15.36 1.41
C VAL A 105 -7.94 14.95 1.96
N LYS A 106 -7.67 15.27 3.21
CA LYS A 106 -6.43 14.95 3.91
C LYS A 106 -6.69 13.95 5.04
N ILE A 107 -5.97 12.84 5.03
CA ILE A 107 -5.91 11.86 6.14
C ILE A 107 -4.48 11.86 6.63
N ASP A 108 -4.24 12.42 7.82
CA ASP A 108 -2.88 12.68 8.28
C ASP A 108 -2.69 12.32 9.75
N ASN A 109 -1.58 11.67 10.04
CA ASN A 109 -1.16 11.36 11.41
C ASN A 109 -2.23 10.57 12.19
N CYS A 110 -2.96 9.67 11.51
CA CYS A 110 -3.99 8.84 12.11
C CYS A 110 -3.48 7.44 12.42
N ILE A 111 -4.01 6.83 13.49
CA ILE A 111 -3.85 5.42 13.80
C ILE A 111 -5.12 4.72 13.30
N ILE A 112 -4.99 3.86 12.27
CA ILE A 112 -6.10 3.16 11.62
C ILE A 112 -5.80 1.67 11.69
N GLN A 113 -6.39 0.98 12.67
CA GLN A 113 -6.00 -0.39 13.00
C GLN A 113 -7.20 -1.26 13.33
N HIS A 114 -6.98 -2.59 13.31
CA HIS A 114 -7.98 -3.57 13.74
C HIS A 114 -9.28 -3.45 12.95
N GLY A 115 -9.22 -3.64 11.64
CA GLY A 115 -10.38 -3.49 10.77
C GLY A 115 -10.69 -4.71 9.90
N GLY A 116 -11.90 -4.70 9.31
CA GLY A 116 -12.38 -5.80 8.47
C GLY A 116 -12.85 -7.02 9.25
N PHE A 117 -13.30 -6.87 10.48
CA PHE A 117 -13.71 -8.02 11.30
C PHE A 117 -15.07 -8.61 10.88
N VAL A 118 -15.96 -7.80 10.31
CA VAL A 118 -17.23 -8.27 9.74
C VAL A 118 -17.10 -8.46 8.23
N PHE A 119 -16.39 -7.55 7.57
CA PHE A 119 -16.15 -7.57 6.12
C PHE A 119 -14.65 -7.68 5.82
N PRO A 120 -14.10 -8.89 5.73
CA PRO A 120 -12.65 -9.09 5.58
C PRO A 120 -12.02 -8.40 4.35
N CYS A 121 -12.80 -8.14 3.31
CA CYS A 121 -12.34 -7.39 2.12
C CYS A 121 -12.19 -5.87 2.33
N ALA A 122 -12.40 -5.38 3.55
CA ALA A 122 -12.28 -3.97 3.90
C ALA A 122 -10.83 -3.48 3.86
N VAL A 123 -10.66 -2.19 3.58
CA VAL A 123 -9.37 -1.52 3.35
C VAL A 123 -9.16 -0.43 4.42
N GLY A 124 -7.92 -0.24 4.84
CA GLY A 124 -7.59 0.82 5.80
C GLY A 124 -8.01 2.21 5.30
N VAL A 125 -7.52 2.63 4.13
CA VAL A 125 -7.93 3.87 3.46
C VAL A 125 -8.22 3.60 1.98
N THR A 126 -9.39 3.98 1.50
CA THR A 126 -9.78 3.83 0.09
C THR A 126 -10.04 5.19 -0.56
N ILE A 127 -9.36 5.48 -1.66
CA ILE A 127 -9.65 6.59 -2.56
C ILE A 127 -10.30 6.03 -3.82
N PHE A 128 -11.59 6.26 -4.01
CA PHE A 128 -12.33 5.86 -5.20
C PHE A 128 -12.10 6.83 -6.37
N HIS A 129 -13.15 7.35 -6.99
CA HIS A 129 -13.09 8.36 -8.04
C HIS A 129 -12.88 9.77 -7.45
N SER A 130 -11.70 10.01 -6.90
CA SER A 130 -11.38 11.24 -6.17
C SER A 130 -9.94 11.68 -6.44
N SER A 131 -9.69 12.99 -6.51
CA SER A 131 -8.39 13.55 -6.86
C SER A 131 -7.83 14.47 -5.80
N ASP A 132 -6.53 14.74 -5.92
CA ASP A 132 -5.84 15.78 -5.14
C ASP A 132 -5.91 15.53 -3.61
N ASN A 133 -6.03 14.26 -3.20
CA ASN A 133 -6.09 13.88 -1.80
C ASN A 133 -4.70 13.59 -1.25
N GLN A 134 -4.57 13.66 0.06
CA GLN A 134 -3.35 13.35 0.80
C GLN A 134 -3.63 12.28 1.87
N VAL A 135 -2.90 11.19 1.82
CA VAL A 135 -2.89 10.14 2.87
C VAL A 135 -1.46 10.06 3.38
N THR A 136 -1.21 10.71 4.51
CA THR A 136 0.16 10.98 4.96
C THR A 136 0.36 10.67 6.43
N HIS A 137 1.54 10.12 6.76
CA HIS A 137 1.94 9.89 8.15
C HIS A 137 0.96 9.05 8.99
N ASN A 138 0.25 8.12 8.36
CA ASN A 138 -0.67 7.25 9.10
C ASN A 138 0.04 5.94 9.48
N ASP A 139 -0.40 5.34 10.58
CA ASP A 139 -0.12 3.97 10.92
C ASP A 139 -1.35 3.11 10.59
N ILE A 140 -1.20 2.18 9.63
CA ILE A 140 -2.29 1.35 9.12
C ILE A 140 -1.94 -0.11 9.31
N ALA A 141 -2.65 -0.80 10.19
CA ALA A 141 -2.30 -2.17 10.56
C ALA A 141 -3.51 -3.04 10.90
N ASP A 142 -3.28 -4.35 10.89
CA ASP A 142 -4.24 -5.37 11.31
C ASP A 142 -5.58 -5.31 10.56
N PHE A 143 -5.50 -5.14 9.23
CA PHE A 143 -6.62 -5.38 8.32
C PHE A 143 -6.51 -6.76 7.65
N ARG A 144 -7.65 -7.33 7.27
CA ARG A 144 -7.72 -8.66 6.64
C ARG A 144 -7.49 -8.61 5.13
N TYR A 145 -7.35 -7.42 4.58
CA TYR A 145 -7.10 -7.15 3.17
C TYR A 145 -6.06 -6.02 3.01
N THR A 146 -6.25 -5.14 2.08
CA THR A 146 -5.32 -4.08 1.66
C THR A 146 -5.24 -2.92 2.67
N GLY A 147 -4.06 -2.31 2.81
CA GLY A 147 -3.87 -1.14 3.67
C GLY A 147 -4.42 0.15 3.04
N ILE A 148 -3.93 0.51 1.85
CA ILE A 148 -4.39 1.69 1.09
C ILE A 148 -4.76 1.25 -0.33
N SER A 149 -5.93 1.71 -0.84
CA SER A 149 -6.38 1.50 -2.21
C SER A 149 -6.63 2.83 -2.91
N VAL A 150 -6.12 2.99 -4.15
CA VAL A 150 -6.27 4.22 -4.95
C VAL A 150 -6.79 3.89 -6.33
N GLY A 151 -7.95 4.45 -6.69
CA GLY A 151 -8.61 4.25 -7.97
C GLY A 151 -9.71 3.19 -7.93
N TRP A 152 -10.58 3.22 -8.95
CA TRP A 152 -11.73 2.32 -9.06
C TRP A 152 -12.14 2.08 -10.53
N VAL A 153 -11.14 1.95 -11.43
CA VAL A 153 -11.36 1.69 -12.86
C VAL A 153 -10.54 0.49 -13.29
N TRP A 154 -11.18 -0.59 -13.68
CA TRP A 154 -10.52 -1.77 -14.25
C TRP A 154 -10.13 -1.50 -15.70
N GLY A 155 -8.84 -1.25 -15.95
CA GLY A 155 -8.28 -1.00 -17.27
C GLY A 155 -7.97 0.47 -17.56
N TYR A 156 -8.00 0.84 -18.84
CA TYR A 156 -7.49 2.14 -19.32
C TYR A 156 -8.57 3.20 -19.58
N SER A 157 -9.79 2.99 -19.08
CA SER A 157 -10.85 4.00 -19.18
C SER A 157 -10.51 5.24 -18.37
N TYR A 158 -11.23 6.32 -18.61
CA TYR A 158 -11.08 7.56 -17.85
C TYR A 158 -11.26 7.33 -16.34
N SER A 159 -10.33 7.83 -15.57
CA SER A 159 -10.35 7.79 -14.11
C SER A 159 -10.19 9.20 -13.53
N PRO A 160 -11.08 9.66 -12.64
CA PRO A 160 -10.89 10.90 -11.91
C PRO A 160 -9.85 10.79 -10.77
N ALA A 161 -9.42 9.60 -10.38
CA ALA A 161 -8.43 9.39 -9.31
C ALA A 161 -7.04 9.83 -9.77
N LYS A 162 -6.72 11.11 -9.58
CA LYS A 162 -5.48 11.74 -10.08
C LYS A 162 -4.80 12.57 -9.01
N ARG A 163 -3.48 12.74 -9.12
CA ARG A 163 -2.68 13.62 -8.26
C ARG A 163 -2.88 13.38 -6.76
N ASN A 164 -3.13 12.12 -6.40
CA ASN A 164 -3.21 11.72 -5.01
C ASN A 164 -1.79 11.54 -4.44
N ILE A 165 -1.60 11.91 -3.19
CA ILE A 165 -0.34 11.81 -2.47
C ILE A 165 -0.50 10.78 -1.37
N VAL A 166 0.30 9.70 -1.44
CA VAL A 166 0.35 8.62 -0.44
C VAL A 166 1.77 8.55 0.08
N GLU A 167 2.05 9.23 1.20
CA GLU A 167 3.43 9.44 1.65
C GLU A 167 3.60 9.25 3.15
N TYR A 168 4.77 8.75 3.54
CA TYR A 168 5.16 8.59 4.94
C TYR A 168 4.20 7.74 5.77
N ASN A 169 3.45 6.81 5.16
CA ASN A 169 2.61 5.90 5.92
C ASN A 169 3.42 4.68 6.36
N HIS A 170 3.11 4.15 7.54
CA HIS A 170 3.56 2.87 8.05
C HIS A 170 2.42 1.87 7.90
N ILE A 171 2.62 0.83 7.08
CA ILE A 171 1.55 -0.10 6.66
C ILE A 171 2.04 -1.51 6.92
N HIS A 172 1.38 -2.24 7.83
CA HIS A 172 1.92 -3.52 8.27
C HIS A 172 0.89 -4.49 8.86
N HIS A 173 1.28 -5.77 8.99
CA HIS A 173 0.47 -6.85 9.55
C HIS A 173 -0.89 -6.96 8.88
N LEU A 174 -0.88 -7.14 7.56
CA LEU A 174 -2.08 -7.18 6.72
C LEU A 174 -2.34 -8.58 6.15
N GLY A 175 -3.60 -8.86 5.83
CA GLY A 175 -4.04 -10.04 5.10
C GLY A 175 -4.37 -11.22 5.99
N TRP A 176 -3.51 -11.57 6.94
CA TRP A 176 -3.71 -12.67 7.89
C TRP A 176 -4.10 -14.00 7.23
N ALA A 177 -3.59 -14.28 6.03
CA ALA A 177 -3.93 -15.44 5.22
C ALA A 177 -5.46 -15.65 5.04
N GLN A 178 -6.26 -14.59 5.02
CA GLN A 178 -7.71 -14.71 4.87
C GLN A 178 -8.19 -14.54 3.44
N LEU A 179 -7.59 -13.60 2.69
CA LEU A 179 -7.95 -13.30 1.31
C LEU A 179 -6.71 -13.33 0.42
N SER A 180 -6.95 -13.47 -0.87
CA SER A 180 -5.94 -13.38 -1.93
C SER A 180 -6.05 -12.02 -2.65
N ASP A 181 -5.18 -11.80 -3.64
CA ASP A 181 -5.25 -10.65 -4.53
C ASP A 181 -5.23 -9.31 -3.78
N MET A 182 -4.20 -9.13 -2.96
CA MET A 182 -4.09 -7.98 -2.08
C MET A 182 -2.65 -7.51 -1.92
N GLY A 183 -2.49 -6.26 -1.55
CA GLY A 183 -1.19 -5.65 -1.27
C GLY A 183 -1.25 -4.60 -0.17
N GLY A 184 -0.10 -4.10 0.24
CA GLY A 184 -0.02 -3.01 1.22
C GLY A 184 -0.61 -1.71 0.67
N ILE A 185 -0.14 -1.30 -0.51
CA ILE A 185 -0.75 -0.22 -1.30
C ILE A 185 -1.14 -0.79 -2.66
N TYR A 186 -2.41 -0.66 -2.99
CA TYR A 186 -3.06 -1.14 -4.21
C TYR A 186 -3.49 0.04 -5.06
N THR A 187 -3.28 -0.03 -6.38
CA THR A 187 -3.76 0.98 -7.31
C THR A 187 -4.57 0.33 -8.44
N LEU A 188 -5.56 1.05 -8.98
CA LEU A 188 -6.46 0.53 -9.99
C LEU A 188 -6.83 1.60 -11.02
N GLY A 189 -6.51 1.35 -12.29
CA GLY A 189 -6.75 2.27 -13.41
C GLY A 189 -5.74 3.41 -13.50
N GLN A 190 -5.96 4.29 -14.47
CA GLN A 190 -5.08 5.43 -14.69
C GLN A 190 -5.14 6.43 -13.53
N SER A 191 -3.99 6.86 -13.03
CA SER A 191 -3.89 7.78 -11.89
C SER A 191 -2.77 8.80 -12.09
N GLU A 192 -2.90 9.60 -13.13
CA GLU A 192 -1.90 10.57 -13.57
C GLU A 192 -1.50 11.55 -12.46
N GLY A 193 -0.19 11.65 -12.20
CA GLY A 193 0.36 12.54 -11.18
C GLY A 193 0.26 12.01 -9.75
N THR A 194 -0.28 10.83 -9.54
CA THR A 194 -0.30 10.19 -8.22
C THR A 194 1.11 9.76 -7.81
N SER A 195 1.46 10.03 -6.55
CA SER A 195 2.75 9.72 -5.93
C SER A 195 2.55 8.79 -4.73
N ILE A 196 3.32 7.71 -4.72
CA ILE A 196 3.42 6.77 -3.60
C ILE A 196 4.88 6.78 -3.15
N SER A 197 5.18 7.50 -2.05
CA SER A 197 6.57 7.73 -1.68
C SER A 197 6.82 7.77 -0.18
N ASN A 198 8.06 7.44 0.20
CA ASN A 198 8.51 7.50 1.59
C ASN A 198 7.69 6.64 2.56
N ASN A 199 6.96 5.63 2.07
CA ASN A 199 6.20 4.72 2.93
C ASN A 199 7.08 3.55 3.40
N VAL A 200 6.71 2.96 4.53
CA VAL A 200 7.24 1.70 5.03
C VAL A 200 6.13 0.67 5.03
N LEU A 201 6.35 -0.44 4.32
CA LEU A 201 5.40 -1.54 4.19
C LEU A 201 6.06 -2.85 4.60
N HIS A 202 5.42 -3.62 5.47
CA HIS A 202 5.96 -4.91 5.87
C HIS A 202 4.91 -5.85 6.48
N ASP A 203 5.26 -7.13 6.58
CA ASP A 203 4.42 -8.16 7.19
C ASP A 203 3.03 -8.21 6.56
N ILE A 204 2.98 -8.54 5.26
CA ILE A 204 1.77 -8.61 4.45
C ILE A 204 1.63 -10.04 3.92
N TYR A 205 0.57 -10.75 4.35
CA TYR A 205 0.43 -12.17 4.05
C TYR A 205 -0.98 -12.55 3.61
N SER A 206 -1.13 -12.93 2.33
CA SER A 206 -2.38 -13.37 1.70
C SER A 206 -2.61 -14.88 1.83
N LEU A 207 -3.83 -15.34 1.53
CA LEU A 207 -4.20 -16.77 1.59
C LEU A 207 -3.47 -17.61 0.52
N TYR A 208 -3.78 -17.41 -0.76
CA TYR A 208 -3.19 -18.18 -1.87
C TYR A 208 -2.15 -17.37 -2.64
N TYR A 209 -2.57 -16.39 -3.43
CA TYR A 209 -1.71 -15.49 -4.21
C TYR A 209 -1.87 -14.05 -3.76
N GLY A 210 -0.90 -13.21 -4.05
CA GLY A 210 -0.86 -11.85 -3.56
C GLY A 210 -0.01 -11.70 -2.30
N GLY A 211 -0.39 -10.79 -1.43
CA GLY A 211 0.43 -10.38 -0.30
C GLY A 211 1.63 -9.58 -0.76
N TRP A 212 1.42 -8.73 -1.79
CA TRP A 212 2.43 -7.85 -2.34
C TRP A 212 2.62 -6.58 -1.48
N GLY A 213 3.78 -5.98 -1.56
CA GLY A 213 3.98 -4.67 -0.93
C GLY A 213 3.25 -3.57 -1.68
N LEU A 214 3.76 -3.22 -2.85
CA LEU A 214 3.22 -2.22 -3.76
C LEU A 214 2.61 -2.94 -4.97
N TYR A 215 1.31 -2.80 -5.14
CA TYR A 215 0.54 -3.53 -6.15
C TYR A 215 -0.14 -2.56 -7.13
N ASN A 216 0.41 -2.47 -8.34
CA ASN A 216 -0.22 -1.77 -9.44
C ASN A 216 -1.08 -2.76 -10.24
N ASP A 217 -2.39 -2.76 -9.99
CA ASP A 217 -3.33 -3.66 -10.64
C ASP A 217 -3.84 -3.10 -11.98
N GLU A 218 -4.91 -3.65 -12.49
CA GLU A 218 -5.46 -3.47 -13.85
C GLU A 218 -5.47 -2.01 -14.31
N GLY A 219 -4.69 -1.73 -15.36
CA GLY A 219 -4.64 -0.41 -16.00
C GLY A 219 -3.92 0.68 -15.19
N SER A 220 -3.31 0.37 -14.05
CA SER A 220 -2.56 1.33 -13.23
C SER A 220 -1.49 2.02 -14.07
N SER A 221 -1.62 3.34 -14.25
CA SER A 221 -0.77 4.08 -15.18
C SER A 221 -0.41 5.47 -14.69
N TYR A 222 0.81 5.92 -15.08
CA TYR A 222 1.34 7.26 -14.81
C TYR A 222 1.54 7.57 -13.32
N ILE A 223 1.84 6.53 -12.53
CA ILE A 223 2.05 6.60 -11.08
C ILE A 223 3.55 6.62 -10.79
N ARG A 224 3.97 7.42 -9.82
CA ARG A 224 5.34 7.41 -9.28
C ARG A 224 5.38 6.66 -7.96
N VAL A 225 6.32 5.73 -7.87
CA VAL A 225 6.57 4.89 -6.69
C VAL A 225 8.04 5.05 -6.30
N GLU A 226 8.32 5.88 -5.29
CA GLU A 226 9.67 6.34 -5.00
C GLU A 226 9.99 6.34 -3.50
N ASN A 227 11.23 6.02 -3.15
CA ASN A 227 11.72 6.12 -1.76
C ASN A 227 10.90 5.28 -0.76
N ASN A 228 10.34 4.16 -1.16
CA ASN A 228 9.63 3.29 -0.22
C ASN A 228 10.57 2.20 0.29
N LEU A 229 10.36 1.79 1.54
CA LEU A 229 10.93 0.59 2.12
C LEU A 229 9.84 -0.48 2.19
N VAL A 230 10.07 -1.63 1.55
CA VAL A 230 9.13 -2.77 1.55
C VAL A 230 9.88 -4.03 1.92
N TYR A 231 9.43 -4.72 2.98
CA TYR A 231 10.08 -5.95 3.43
C TYR A 231 9.10 -6.95 4.04
N ASN A 232 9.50 -8.22 4.12
CA ASN A 232 8.72 -9.30 4.73
C ASN A 232 7.29 -9.45 4.20
N CYS A 233 7.05 -9.18 2.92
CA CYS A 233 5.78 -9.51 2.28
C CYS A 233 5.80 -10.94 1.77
N LYS A 234 4.64 -11.59 1.62
CA LYS A 234 4.54 -12.95 1.10
C LYS A 234 5.11 -13.09 -0.30
N SER A 235 4.78 -12.15 -1.17
CA SER A 235 5.19 -12.10 -2.57
C SER A 235 5.82 -10.76 -2.91
N GLY A 236 6.00 -10.44 -4.17
CA GLY A 236 6.75 -9.31 -4.67
C GLY A 236 6.61 -8.01 -3.89
N ALA A 237 7.74 -7.41 -3.53
CA ALA A 237 7.73 -6.06 -2.97
C ALA A 237 7.06 -5.06 -3.92
N TYR A 238 7.23 -5.30 -5.22
CA TYR A 238 6.52 -4.62 -6.29
C TYR A 238 5.88 -5.65 -7.23
N HIS A 239 4.60 -5.46 -7.50
CA HIS A 239 3.84 -6.21 -8.50
C HIS A 239 3.14 -5.27 -9.48
N GLN A 240 3.32 -5.52 -10.78
CA GLN A 240 2.57 -4.90 -11.87
C GLN A 240 1.66 -5.94 -12.52
N HIS A 241 0.33 -5.78 -12.39
CA HIS A 241 -0.57 -6.64 -13.15
C HIS A 241 -0.52 -6.26 -14.63
N TYR A 242 -1.02 -5.08 -14.99
CA TYR A 242 -0.75 -4.40 -16.26
C TYR A 242 -1.02 -2.90 -16.15
N GLY A 243 -0.36 -2.09 -16.96
CA GLY A 243 -0.47 -0.64 -16.91
C GLY A 243 0.54 0.05 -17.81
N ARG A 244 0.63 1.38 -17.73
CA ARG A 244 1.48 2.19 -18.61
C ARG A 244 2.32 3.19 -17.84
N GLU A 245 3.60 3.30 -18.23
CA GLU A 245 4.50 4.39 -17.88
C GLU A 245 4.57 4.71 -16.38
N ASN A 246 4.47 3.68 -15.53
CA ASN A 246 4.74 3.84 -14.10
C ASN A 246 6.24 4.03 -13.86
N ILE A 247 6.60 4.77 -12.84
CA ILE A 247 7.99 5.03 -12.46
C ILE A 247 8.25 4.42 -11.10
N ILE A 248 9.11 3.39 -11.05
CA ILE A 248 9.47 2.68 -9.85
C ILE A 248 10.95 2.92 -9.59
N ARG A 249 11.28 3.84 -8.70
CA ARG A 249 12.67 4.23 -8.50
C ARG A 249 13.06 4.50 -7.06
N ASN A 250 14.34 4.28 -6.78
CA ASN A 250 14.95 4.63 -5.50
C ASN A 250 14.26 3.99 -4.28
N ASN A 251 13.72 2.77 -4.44
CA ASN A 251 13.10 2.02 -3.36
C ASN A 251 14.08 0.99 -2.77
N ILE A 252 13.82 0.56 -1.54
CA ILE A 252 14.45 -0.59 -0.90
C ILE A 252 13.42 -1.70 -0.82
N PHE A 253 13.70 -2.83 -1.46
CA PHE A 253 12.91 -4.05 -1.46
C PHE A 253 13.71 -5.15 -0.80
N ALA A 254 13.25 -5.64 0.36
CA ALA A 254 14.05 -6.55 1.17
C ALA A 254 13.25 -7.74 1.71
N ASN A 255 13.83 -8.94 1.59
CA ASN A 255 13.36 -10.15 2.28
C ASN A 255 11.89 -10.52 2.04
N GLN A 256 11.41 -10.44 0.80
CA GLN A 256 10.11 -11.04 0.50
C GLN A 256 10.22 -12.57 0.62
N ILE A 257 9.15 -13.22 1.09
CA ILE A 257 9.20 -14.64 1.44
C ILE A 257 9.37 -15.53 0.21
N ARG A 258 8.56 -15.29 -0.85
CA ARG A 258 8.52 -16.17 -2.03
C ARG A 258 9.20 -15.58 -3.26
N THR A 259 8.87 -14.36 -3.59
CA THR A 259 9.34 -13.69 -4.80
C THR A 259 9.64 -12.23 -4.50
N GLN A 260 10.74 -11.68 -5.01
CA GLN A 260 11.07 -10.28 -4.70
C GLN A 260 10.32 -9.30 -5.61
N LEU A 261 10.19 -9.61 -6.91
CA LEU A 261 9.55 -8.77 -7.92
C LEU A 261 8.62 -9.61 -8.79
N GLU A 262 7.45 -9.08 -9.14
CA GLU A 262 6.47 -9.79 -9.95
C GLU A 262 5.79 -8.92 -11.01
N ALA A 263 5.43 -9.54 -12.15
CA ALA A 263 4.53 -8.97 -13.13
C ALA A 263 3.63 -10.07 -13.69
N SER A 264 2.30 -9.85 -13.74
CA SER A 264 1.37 -10.92 -14.12
C SER A 264 1.04 -10.92 -15.61
N ARG A 265 0.77 -9.76 -16.19
CA ARG A 265 0.35 -9.63 -17.57
C ARG A 265 1.32 -8.73 -18.34
N PHE A 266 1.71 -9.15 -19.52
CA PHE A 266 2.56 -8.35 -20.39
C PHE A 266 1.74 -7.73 -21.53
N GLU A 267 2.13 -6.54 -21.92
CA GLU A 267 1.62 -5.78 -23.05
C GLU A 267 2.80 -5.23 -23.85
N GLU A 268 2.58 -4.87 -25.11
CA GLU A 268 3.67 -4.46 -26.02
C GLU A 268 4.27 -3.08 -25.69
N HIS A 269 3.50 -2.24 -25.00
CA HIS A 269 3.97 -0.90 -24.61
C HIS A 269 4.82 -0.91 -23.32
N LEU A 270 5.45 0.23 -23.02
CA LEU A 270 6.18 0.42 -21.77
C LEU A 270 5.20 0.42 -20.59
N SER A 271 5.28 -0.62 -19.76
CA SER A 271 4.46 -0.72 -18.54
C SER A 271 5.04 0.12 -17.41
N PHE A 272 6.34 0.02 -17.19
CA PHE A 272 7.03 0.80 -16.16
C PHE A 272 8.54 0.95 -16.42
N SER A 273 9.16 1.91 -15.74
CA SER A 273 10.59 1.99 -15.56
C SER A 273 10.97 1.58 -14.14
N PHE A 274 12.04 0.80 -13.99
CA PHE A 274 12.53 0.27 -12.71
C PHE A 274 14.00 0.65 -12.53
N THR A 275 14.26 1.72 -11.76
CA THR A 275 15.62 2.29 -11.72
C THR A 275 16.06 2.68 -10.31
N ASN A 276 17.36 2.61 -10.07
CA ASN A 276 17.98 3.04 -8.81
C ASN A 276 17.40 2.33 -7.57
N ASN A 277 16.86 1.12 -7.71
CA ASN A 277 16.31 0.37 -6.59
C ASN A 277 17.37 -0.57 -5.99
N ILE A 278 17.21 -0.90 -4.72
CA ILE A 278 17.96 -1.93 -4.03
C ILE A 278 17.01 -3.10 -3.78
N VAL A 279 17.36 -4.29 -4.28
CA VAL A 279 16.67 -5.55 -4.03
C VAL A 279 17.61 -6.48 -3.30
N CYS A 280 17.30 -6.81 -2.04
CA CYS A 280 18.18 -7.64 -1.21
C CYS A 280 17.32 -8.67 -0.44
N TYR A 281 17.66 -9.95 -0.53
CA TYR A 281 16.85 -11.02 0.03
C TYR A 281 17.69 -12.20 0.52
N HIS A 282 17.09 -13.04 1.34
CA HIS A 282 17.69 -14.28 1.82
C HIS A 282 17.01 -15.51 1.22
N THR A 283 15.68 -15.51 1.13
CA THR A 283 14.85 -16.62 0.66
C THR A 283 14.05 -16.25 -0.58
N GLY A 284 13.44 -17.25 -1.20
CA GLY A 284 12.61 -17.07 -2.39
C GLY A 284 13.43 -16.85 -3.67
N VAL A 285 12.78 -16.30 -4.69
CA VAL A 285 13.38 -16.08 -6.01
C VAL A 285 13.39 -14.58 -6.36
N MET A 286 14.35 -14.15 -7.19
CA MET A 286 14.52 -12.75 -7.56
C MET A 286 13.26 -12.19 -8.23
N CYS A 287 12.70 -12.89 -9.20
CA CYS A 287 11.51 -12.43 -9.89
C CYS A 287 10.64 -13.60 -10.37
N GLY A 288 9.35 -13.37 -10.43
CA GLY A 288 8.37 -14.39 -10.78
C GLY A 288 7.38 -13.96 -11.86
N ILE A 289 6.53 -14.91 -12.21
CA ILE A 289 5.44 -14.82 -13.19
C ILE A 289 5.98 -14.34 -14.55
N ASN A 290 5.62 -13.16 -15.01
CA ASN A 290 6.00 -12.63 -16.32
C ASN A 290 7.01 -11.47 -16.25
N TRP A 291 7.79 -11.33 -15.18
CA TRP A 291 8.72 -10.21 -15.01
C TRP A 291 9.62 -10.00 -16.22
N THR A 292 10.18 -11.07 -16.75
CA THR A 292 11.10 -11.00 -17.89
C THR A 292 10.42 -10.80 -19.25
N ARG A 293 9.09 -10.82 -19.28
CA ARG A 293 8.27 -10.67 -20.51
C ARG A 293 7.55 -9.33 -20.57
N VAL A 294 7.29 -8.69 -19.40
CA VAL A 294 6.58 -7.40 -19.37
C VAL A 294 7.45 -6.31 -20.00
N GLY A 295 6.80 -5.41 -20.74
CA GLY A 295 7.46 -4.27 -21.38
C GLY A 295 7.93 -3.25 -20.32
N HIS A 296 9.15 -3.38 -19.81
CA HIS A 296 9.72 -2.44 -18.86
C HIS A 296 11.16 -2.04 -19.22
N LYS A 297 11.64 -0.98 -18.60
CA LYS A 297 13.02 -0.53 -18.68
C LYS A 297 13.65 -0.61 -17.29
N SER A 298 14.65 -1.46 -17.13
CA SER A 298 15.36 -1.66 -15.88
C SER A 298 16.81 -1.25 -16.03
N ASP A 299 17.31 -0.37 -15.14
CA ASP A 299 18.72 0.00 -15.08
C ASP A 299 19.10 0.67 -13.75
N TYR A 300 20.40 0.71 -13.45
CA TYR A 300 20.95 1.31 -12.24
C TYR A 300 20.37 0.71 -10.94
N ASN A 301 20.08 -0.59 -10.92
CA ASN A 301 19.60 -1.28 -9.73
C ASN A 301 20.73 -2.06 -9.05
N SER A 302 20.55 -2.38 -7.78
CA SER A 302 21.35 -3.36 -7.06
C SER A 302 20.50 -4.57 -6.71
N TYR A 303 21.06 -5.74 -7.00
CA TYR A 303 20.47 -7.04 -6.64
C TYR A 303 21.44 -7.79 -5.74
N PHE A 304 20.93 -8.37 -4.65
CA PHE A 304 21.79 -9.15 -3.77
C PHE A 304 20.99 -10.25 -3.05
N CYS A 305 21.51 -11.48 -3.11
CA CYS A 305 21.03 -12.57 -2.28
C CYS A 305 22.04 -12.83 -1.16
N THR A 306 21.57 -12.82 0.10
CA THR A 306 22.46 -13.06 1.24
C THR A 306 22.77 -14.53 1.45
N ASP A 307 21.95 -15.45 0.89
CA ASP A 307 22.26 -16.87 0.82
C ASP A 307 23.26 -17.11 -0.32
N SER A 308 24.52 -17.34 0.05
CA SER A 308 25.61 -17.59 -0.90
C SER A 308 25.48 -18.88 -1.72
N SER A 309 24.58 -19.79 -1.32
CA SER A 309 24.28 -21.01 -2.08
C SER A 309 23.35 -20.77 -3.27
N GLN A 310 22.62 -19.64 -3.27
CA GLN A 310 21.69 -19.24 -4.32
C GLN A 310 22.34 -18.31 -5.33
N GLN A 311 22.15 -18.59 -6.62
CA GLN A 311 22.50 -17.66 -7.69
C GLN A 311 21.28 -16.79 -8.03
N ILE A 312 21.52 -15.48 -8.19
CA ILE A 312 20.51 -14.55 -8.68
C ILE A 312 20.15 -14.94 -10.12
N SER A 313 18.87 -15.25 -10.32
CA SER A 313 18.34 -15.65 -11.62
C SER A 313 17.09 -14.85 -11.97
N PHE A 314 17.04 -14.37 -13.21
CA PHE A 314 15.89 -13.70 -13.79
C PHE A 314 15.07 -14.72 -14.60
N GLN A 315 14.22 -15.49 -13.90
CA GLN A 315 13.42 -16.58 -14.48
C GLN A 315 14.24 -17.55 -15.33
N GLY A 316 15.31 -18.07 -14.76
CA GLY A 316 16.22 -19.03 -15.42
C GLY A 316 17.38 -18.39 -16.18
N MET A 317 17.35 -17.09 -16.45
CA MET A 317 18.46 -16.37 -17.06
C MET A 317 19.47 -15.90 -16.00
N SER A 318 20.75 -16.01 -16.29
CA SER A 318 21.81 -15.36 -15.53
C SER A 318 21.72 -13.82 -15.66
N PHE A 319 22.41 -13.11 -14.80
CA PHE A 319 22.44 -11.64 -14.88
C PHE A 319 23.06 -11.12 -16.19
N ASP A 320 24.05 -11.82 -16.72
CA ASP A 320 24.68 -11.46 -18.01
C ASP A 320 23.72 -11.70 -19.17
N GLU A 321 22.99 -12.81 -19.19
CA GLU A 321 21.94 -13.05 -20.19
C GLU A 321 20.81 -12.03 -20.10
N TRP A 322 20.44 -11.63 -18.89
CA TRP A 322 19.45 -10.57 -18.67
C TRP A 322 19.91 -9.22 -19.24
N LYS A 323 21.20 -8.86 -19.05
CA LYS A 323 21.80 -7.68 -19.68
C LYS A 323 21.80 -7.76 -21.21
N GLN A 324 22.03 -8.94 -21.77
CA GLN A 324 21.97 -9.14 -23.23
C GLN A 324 20.55 -8.93 -23.80
N LYS A 325 19.51 -9.01 -22.97
CA LYS A 325 18.12 -8.63 -23.35
C LYS A 325 17.89 -7.13 -23.36
N GLY A 326 18.89 -6.31 -23.06
CA GLY A 326 18.80 -4.85 -23.05
C GLY A 326 18.38 -4.23 -21.72
N GLN A 327 18.40 -5.03 -20.65
CA GLN A 327 18.03 -4.58 -19.31
C GLN A 327 19.27 -4.47 -18.40
N ASP A 328 19.19 -3.65 -17.38
CA ASP A 328 20.14 -3.59 -16.25
C ASP A 328 21.64 -3.44 -16.63
N HIS A 329 21.94 -2.73 -17.71
CA HIS A 329 23.32 -2.56 -18.19
C HIS A 329 24.24 -1.95 -17.12
N ASN A 330 23.76 -0.95 -16.38
CA ASN A 330 24.50 -0.25 -15.33
C ASN A 330 24.20 -0.78 -13.93
N SER A 331 23.33 -1.77 -13.82
CA SER A 331 22.99 -2.42 -12.56
C SER A 331 24.09 -3.38 -12.11
N VAL A 332 24.09 -3.72 -10.83
CA VAL A 332 25.11 -4.54 -10.21
C VAL A 332 24.55 -5.60 -9.28
N ILE A 333 25.27 -6.70 -9.13
CA ILE A 333 25.09 -7.63 -8.02
C ILE A 333 26.05 -7.21 -6.90
N ALA A 334 25.54 -6.60 -5.84
CA ALA A 334 26.37 -6.12 -4.73
C ALA A 334 25.57 -6.00 -3.42
N ASN A 335 26.24 -6.32 -2.31
CA ASN A 335 25.65 -6.21 -0.98
C ASN A 335 25.43 -4.74 -0.59
N PRO A 336 24.20 -4.33 -0.23
CA PRO A 336 23.94 -2.98 0.26
C PRO A 336 24.52 -2.73 1.65
N GLU A 337 24.92 -3.78 2.39
CA GLU A 337 25.46 -3.71 3.75
C GLU A 337 24.50 -2.98 4.69
N PHE A 338 23.27 -3.48 4.79
CA PHE A 338 22.27 -2.90 5.70
C PHE A 338 22.76 -2.83 7.14
N ALA A 339 22.38 -1.78 7.83
CA ALA A 339 22.86 -1.51 9.19
C ALA A 339 22.50 -2.64 10.17
N ASN A 340 21.24 -3.07 10.17
CA ASN A 340 20.75 -4.19 10.96
C ASN A 340 19.38 -4.65 10.42
N ALA A 341 19.37 -5.39 9.32
CA ALA A 341 18.13 -5.83 8.67
C ALA A 341 17.24 -6.70 9.56
N GLU A 342 17.83 -7.48 10.46
CA GLU A 342 17.10 -8.33 11.43
C GLU A 342 16.30 -7.50 12.44
N ALA A 343 16.78 -6.30 12.76
CA ALA A 343 16.07 -5.35 13.62
C ALA A 343 15.26 -4.31 12.84
N GLY A 344 15.05 -4.51 11.54
CA GLY A 344 14.31 -3.57 10.69
C GLY A 344 15.08 -2.33 10.25
N ASP A 345 16.40 -2.26 10.51
CA ASP A 345 17.24 -1.16 10.02
C ASP A 345 17.87 -1.52 8.67
N PHE A 346 17.19 -1.11 7.62
CA PHE A 346 17.58 -1.28 6.22
C PHE A 346 18.39 -0.09 5.67
N THR A 347 19.07 0.68 6.53
CA THR A 347 19.96 1.75 6.10
C THR A 347 21.17 1.17 5.35
N PRO A 348 21.34 1.39 4.02
CA PRO A 348 22.45 0.85 3.28
C PRO A 348 23.74 1.61 3.59
N LYS A 349 24.79 0.90 3.93
CA LYS A 349 26.11 1.47 4.30
C LYS A 349 27.14 1.45 3.18
N ASN A 350 26.92 0.67 2.13
CA ASN A 350 27.83 0.56 1.00
C ASN A 350 27.81 1.82 0.11
N LYS A 351 28.56 2.84 0.50
CA LYS A 351 28.60 4.14 -0.22
C LYS A 351 29.03 4.03 -1.69
N ALA A 352 29.94 3.07 -1.98
CA ALA A 352 30.41 2.85 -3.36
C ALA A 352 29.26 2.33 -4.24
N LEU A 353 28.47 1.39 -3.72
CA LEU A 353 27.27 0.89 -4.37
C LEU A 353 26.26 2.01 -4.62
N LEU A 354 25.91 2.77 -3.58
CA LEU A 354 24.92 3.85 -3.69
C LEU A 354 25.31 4.85 -4.77
N LYS A 355 26.59 5.23 -4.82
CA LYS A 355 27.12 6.11 -5.88
C LYS A 355 27.03 5.46 -7.26
N LYS A 356 27.34 4.16 -7.36
CA LYS A 356 27.35 3.42 -8.62
C LYS A 356 25.97 3.35 -9.26
N ILE A 357 24.93 3.09 -8.47
CA ILE A 357 23.54 3.00 -8.96
C ILE A 357 22.80 4.33 -8.88
N GLY A 358 23.40 5.40 -8.37
CA GLY A 358 22.75 6.71 -8.21
C GLY A 358 21.63 6.71 -7.18
N PHE A 359 21.66 5.77 -6.22
CA PHE A 359 20.67 5.70 -5.13
C PHE A 359 20.78 6.92 -4.20
N LYS A 360 19.66 7.53 -3.89
CA LYS A 360 19.57 8.68 -2.97
C LYS A 360 19.00 8.22 -1.63
N MET A 361 19.75 8.43 -0.57
CA MET A 361 19.29 8.13 0.78
C MET A 361 18.01 8.91 1.09
N PHE A 362 17.06 8.24 1.69
CA PHE A 362 15.82 8.81 2.22
C PHE A 362 15.61 8.35 3.66
N ASP A 363 14.85 9.11 4.41
CA ASP A 363 14.63 8.85 5.84
C ASP A 363 13.27 8.16 6.05
N TYR A 364 13.27 6.82 5.98
CA TYR A 364 12.07 6.01 6.18
C TYR A 364 11.61 5.98 7.64
N THR A 365 12.43 6.43 8.60
CA THR A 365 12.03 6.50 10.02
C THR A 365 10.96 7.56 10.28
N LYS A 366 10.68 8.42 9.28
CA LYS A 366 9.59 9.39 9.33
C LYS A 366 8.23 8.81 8.94
N ALA A 367 8.18 7.59 8.46
CA ALA A 367 6.91 6.93 8.14
C ALA A 367 6.14 6.59 9.43
N GLY A 368 4.82 6.69 9.33
CA GLY A 368 3.93 6.51 10.46
C GLY A 368 3.62 7.79 11.21
N VAL A 369 2.91 7.65 12.32
CA VAL A 369 2.44 8.78 13.12
C VAL A 369 3.57 9.55 13.81
N TYR A 370 3.37 10.83 13.98
CA TYR A 370 4.34 11.73 14.60
C TYR A 370 3.76 12.54 15.77
N GLY A 371 4.60 13.23 16.53
CA GLY A 371 4.19 14.06 17.64
C GLY A 371 4.61 13.49 18.99
N SER A 372 3.70 13.38 19.97
CA SER A 372 4.07 12.89 21.29
C SER A 372 4.49 11.42 21.29
N LYS A 373 5.40 11.04 22.20
CA LYS A 373 5.80 9.64 22.36
C LYS A 373 4.63 8.73 22.76
N GLU A 374 3.64 9.27 23.43
CA GLU A 374 2.42 8.54 23.78
C GLU A 374 1.61 8.18 22.54
N TRP A 375 1.43 9.15 21.62
CA TRP A 375 0.74 8.93 20.36
C TRP A 375 1.46 7.90 19.47
N GLN A 376 2.78 8.01 19.37
CA GLN A 376 3.58 7.06 18.60
C GLN A 376 3.50 5.65 19.21
N ARG A 377 3.59 5.51 20.54
CA ARG A 377 3.46 4.21 21.22
C ARG A 377 2.05 3.60 21.07
N LYS A 378 1.02 4.44 20.98
CA LYS A 378 -0.36 3.99 20.77
C LYS A 378 -0.54 3.29 19.42
N ALA A 379 0.28 3.60 18.42
CA ALA A 379 0.29 2.95 17.12
C ALA A 379 0.95 1.56 17.13
N GLU A 380 1.75 1.24 18.13
CA GLU A 380 2.46 -0.03 18.21
C GLU A 380 1.48 -1.18 18.47
N LEU A 381 1.47 -2.19 17.61
CA LEU A 381 0.74 -3.43 17.88
C LEU A 381 1.36 -4.17 19.07
N SER A 382 0.54 -4.88 19.83
CA SER A 382 1.02 -5.68 20.95
C SER A 382 2.00 -6.77 20.52
N SER A 383 2.89 -7.17 21.43
CA SER A 383 3.83 -8.28 21.19
C SER A 383 3.11 -9.59 20.89
N GLU A 384 1.97 -9.82 21.54
CA GLU A 384 1.14 -11.00 21.33
C GLU A 384 0.57 -11.05 19.91
N MET A 385 0.12 -9.90 19.38
CA MET A 385 -0.41 -9.82 18.03
C MET A 385 0.68 -10.02 16.98
N LYS A 386 1.84 -9.41 17.15
CA LYS A 386 3.00 -9.63 16.28
C LYS A 386 3.40 -11.10 16.27
N ALA A 387 3.53 -11.72 17.43
CA ALA A 387 3.86 -13.15 17.54
C ALA A 387 2.77 -14.05 16.93
N ALA A 388 1.50 -13.67 17.02
CA ALA A 388 0.41 -14.42 16.40
C ALA A 388 0.48 -14.34 14.86
N PHE A 389 0.84 -13.19 14.32
CA PHE A 389 1.06 -13.03 12.88
C PHE A 389 2.25 -13.85 12.39
N ASP A 390 3.40 -13.75 13.07
CA ASP A 390 4.60 -14.53 12.76
C ASP A 390 4.34 -16.04 12.80
N LYS A 391 3.60 -16.50 13.81
CA LYS A 391 3.21 -17.90 13.92
C LYS A 391 2.33 -18.33 12.74
N LEU A 392 1.34 -17.51 12.39
CA LEU A 392 0.46 -17.78 11.26
C LEU A 392 1.26 -17.91 9.96
N VAL A 393 2.17 -16.97 9.69
CA VAL A 393 3.03 -17.01 8.49
C VAL A 393 3.87 -18.29 8.47
N ASN A 394 4.51 -18.62 9.58
CA ASN A 394 5.34 -19.82 9.68
C ASN A 394 4.52 -21.10 9.47
N ASP A 395 3.34 -21.22 10.07
CA ASP A 395 2.46 -22.37 9.91
C ASP A 395 2.03 -22.57 8.44
N TYR A 396 1.67 -21.49 7.74
CA TYR A 396 1.29 -21.55 6.32
C TYR A 396 2.47 -21.89 5.41
N GLU A 397 3.66 -21.33 5.64
CA GLU A 397 4.84 -21.65 4.82
C GLU A 397 5.31 -23.09 5.04
N GLN A 398 5.18 -23.65 6.25
CA GLN A 398 5.48 -25.06 6.52
C GLN A 398 4.49 -26.01 5.82
N GLN A 399 3.18 -25.69 5.77
CA GLN A 399 2.18 -26.50 5.07
C GLN A 399 2.46 -26.56 3.56
N VAL A 400 2.86 -25.45 2.95
CA VAL A 400 3.21 -25.41 1.52
C VAL A 400 4.40 -26.32 1.20
N ILE A 401 5.37 -26.47 2.11
CA ILE A 401 6.52 -27.38 1.92
C ILE A 401 6.10 -28.84 1.99
N THR A 402 5.05 -29.18 2.75
CA THR A 402 4.60 -30.58 2.92
C THR A 402 3.60 -31.04 1.85
N ASP A 403 2.98 -30.11 1.11
CA ASP A 403 2.00 -30.42 0.06
C ASP A 403 2.63 -30.50 -1.36
N TRP A 404 3.97 -30.40 -1.46
CA TRP A 404 4.80 -30.62 -2.67
C TRP A 404 5.75 -31.79 -2.46
#